data_41a8e8467924ed0222ab66bf592a7419
#
_entry.id   41a8e8467924ed0222ab66bf592a7419
#
_cell.length_a   1.000
_cell.length_b   1.000
_cell.length_c   1.000
_cell.angle_alpha   90.00
_cell.angle_beta   90.00
_cell.angle_gamma   90.00
#
_symmetry.space_group_name_H-M   'P 1'
#
loop_
_entity.id
_entity.type
_entity.pdbx_description
1 polymer ?
#
loop_
_entity_poly.entity_id
_entity_poly.type
_entity_poly.pdbx_seq_one_letter_code
_entity_poly.pdbx_strand_id
1 'polypeptide(L)'
;MTQSQQLRKLAARSATAFLLAALCVFPLYIDKFSNLGVVKFTGICTLSWAFALWLGALACVGARPDPGRLPWKADPALWALGAVTASGVASTVFSLSPGASFWGLGGYYGGCMMVLFTAAGYLAVRAFAPQKILNGLTFCVGVTTALVTVLYVLNIFNIDLIGTYVDTAVVERAQFFSTLGQKNFCSGFMAFALPLVFYAFLVARGPRHTVFYGIPAFFGGLALAVVDAEGLMLGVGVAALVLICQKNFTTRTLRRLAVIGAFFFFHAGWMQYMRTHVYTQGGKPMLAALGHVAQRGFVVCLVVWAALYFGLRGRELPLYRPGRVLAGGIVAGAAVLTLLANCVPGFPSLGRLDDVLIFNDNWGTYRGTAWRITVESWLAQPVWRKLLGVGPGMMHTAVADWAGAGITDRMKTFYAAHNEYLELLLTTGAVGLAAWLWFVIAHLRRAAQNWLRPGVAPATLALVSYLAHAVISIRVSMIFPEIMLLFALLQVFCLPEKGDAAAEKAPAKHGKKAKPDGPADHPGLARQWLPPILAAVVMMAVCGAASRVIFGFLY
;
A
#
# COMPACT_ATOMS: atom_id res chain seq x y z
N MET A 1 5.93 -24.98 -30.12
CA MET A 1 5.78 -23.57 -29.71
C MET A 1 6.53 -22.69 -30.68
N THR A 2 5.91 -21.62 -31.19
CA THR A 2 6.59 -20.63 -32.03
C THR A 2 7.60 -19.82 -31.21
N GLN A 3 8.61 -19.24 -31.88
CA GLN A 3 9.59 -18.35 -31.22
C GLN A 3 8.91 -17.21 -30.45
N SER A 4 7.90 -16.57 -31.02
CA SER A 4 7.12 -15.51 -30.35
C SER A 4 6.42 -16.01 -29.08
N GLN A 5 5.93 -17.25 -29.06
CA GLN A 5 5.33 -17.84 -27.85
C GLN A 5 6.38 -18.12 -26.76
N GLN A 6 7.60 -18.50 -27.13
CA GLN A 6 8.69 -18.71 -26.17
C GLN A 6 9.14 -17.38 -25.55
N LEU A 7 9.37 -16.35 -26.38
CA LEU A 7 9.72 -15.01 -25.91
C LEU A 7 8.66 -14.40 -24.99
N ARG A 8 7.40 -14.61 -25.31
CA ARG A 8 6.30 -14.16 -24.46
C ARG A 8 6.24 -14.90 -23.12
N LYS A 9 6.50 -16.22 -23.09
CA LYS A 9 6.61 -16.96 -21.82
C LYS A 9 7.79 -16.45 -21.00
N LEU A 10 8.92 -16.13 -21.64
CA LEU A 10 10.06 -15.52 -20.98
C LEU A 10 9.70 -14.17 -20.38
N ALA A 11 9.05 -13.27 -21.13
CA ALA A 11 8.59 -11.98 -20.64
C ALA A 11 7.64 -12.12 -19.43
N ALA A 12 6.71 -13.07 -19.48
CA ALA A 12 5.79 -13.33 -18.36
C ALA A 12 6.50 -13.86 -17.10
N ARG A 13 7.51 -14.73 -17.26
CA ARG A 13 8.34 -15.21 -16.15
C ARG A 13 9.20 -14.08 -15.56
N SER A 14 9.79 -13.24 -16.41
CA SER A 14 10.54 -12.06 -15.97
C SER A 14 9.64 -11.07 -15.21
N ALA A 15 8.39 -10.85 -15.67
CA ALA A 15 7.42 -10.03 -14.98
C ALA A 15 7.03 -10.61 -13.60
N THR A 16 6.93 -11.93 -13.49
CA THR A 16 6.70 -12.60 -12.20
C THR A 16 7.87 -12.38 -11.25
N ALA A 17 9.12 -12.59 -11.71
CA ALA A 17 10.31 -12.38 -10.90
C ALA A 17 10.45 -10.92 -10.46
N PHE A 18 10.20 -9.97 -11.36
CA PHE A 18 10.21 -8.54 -11.03
C PHE A 18 9.17 -8.17 -9.97
N LEU A 19 7.93 -8.67 -10.09
CA LEU A 19 6.88 -8.40 -9.10
C LEU A 19 7.23 -8.98 -7.72
N LEU A 20 7.82 -10.18 -7.68
CA LEU A 20 8.30 -10.75 -6.42
C LEU A 20 9.50 -9.97 -5.88
N ALA A 21 10.41 -9.53 -6.74
CA ALA A 21 11.55 -8.69 -6.34
C ALA A 21 11.05 -7.36 -5.73
N ALA A 22 10.12 -6.67 -6.40
CA ALA A 22 9.63 -5.37 -5.97
C ALA A 22 8.70 -5.44 -4.75
N LEU A 23 7.74 -6.40 -4.71
CA LEU A 23 6.72 -6.46 -3.67
C LEU A 23 7.10 -7.32 -2.46
N CYS A 24 8.12 -8.20 -2.59
CA CYS A 24 8.46 -9.14 -1.52
C CYS A 24 9.92 -9.05 -1.07
N VAL A 25 10.88 -8.89 -1.99
CA VAL A 25 12.31 -8.83 -1.64
C VAL A 25 12.73 -7.39 -1.31
N PHE A 26 12.32 -6.44 -2.11
CA PHE A 26 12.66 -5.02 -1.92
C PHE A 26 12.27 -4.46 -0.54
N PRO A 27 11.11 -4.76 0.06
CA PRO A 27 10.84 -4.33 1.42
C PRO A 27 11.89 -4.78 2.43
N LEU A 28 12.52 -5.94 2.21
CA LEU A 28 13.59 -6.49 3.06
C LEU A 28 14.99 -5.98 2.70
N TYR A 29 15.15 -5.32 1.53
CA TYR A 29 16.43 -4.82 1.07
C TYR A 29 16.85 -3.58 1.87
N ILE A 30 17.93 -3.67 2.62
CA ILE A 30 18.48 -2.61 3.47
C ILE A 30 20.00 -2.75 3.55
N ASP A 31 20.70 -1.65 3.79
CA ASP A 31 22.09 -1.63 4.22
C ASP A 31 22.13 -1.16 5.70
N LYS A 32 21.96 0.13 5.94
CA LYS A 32 21.90 0.76 7.26
C LYS A 32 20.74 1.75 7.33
N PHE A 33 20.36 2.16 8.54
CA PHE A 33 19.34 3.21 8.67
C PHE A 33 19.83 4.59 8.23
N SER A 34 21.12 4.89 8.40
CA SER A 34 21.72 6.18 8.00
C SER A 34 21.62 6.46 6.49
N ASN A 35 21.63 5.43 5.63
CA ASN A 35 21.53 5.56 4.17
C ASN A 35 20.25 4.96 3.58
N LEU A 36 19.26 4.65 4.42
CA LEU A 36 18.04 3.93 4.03
C LEU A 36 17.36 4.52 2.79
N GLY A 37 17.17 5.84 2.78
CA GLY A 37 16.46 6.53 1.69
C GLY A 37 17.14 6.33 0.34
N VAL A 38 18.47 6.55 0.27
CA VAL A 38 19.22 6.43 -0.97
C VAL A 38 19.32 4.97 -1.45
N VAL A 39 19.55 4.03 -0.53
CA VAL A 39 19.63 2.59 -0.85
C VAL A 39 18.30 2.08 -1.41
N LYS A 40 17.19 2.43 -0.77
CA LYS A 40 15.85 2.04 -1.25
C LYS A 40 15.54 2.68 -2.61
N PHE A 41 15.74 4.00 -2.74
CA PHE A 41 15.45 4.69 -3.99
C PHE A 41 16.27 4.15 -5.16
N THR A 42 17.59 4.07 -5.01
CA THR A 42 18.48 3.63 -6.10
C THR A 42 18.26 2.17 -6.46
N GLY A 43 18.00 1.31 -5.45
CA GLY A 43 17.69 -0.11 -5.66
C GLY A 43 16.43 -0.32 -6.49
N ILE A 44 15.31 0.30 -6.12
CA ILE A 44 14.04 0.14 -6.84
C ILE A 44 14.05 0.85 -8.20
N CYS A 45 14.74 1.97 -8.32
CA CYS A 45 14.94 2.68 -9.57
C CYS A 45 15.70 1.80 -10.58
N THR A 46 16.87 1.25 -10.17
CA THR A 46 17.66 0.34 -11.00
C THR A 46 16.86 -0.90 -11.39
N LEU A 47 16.18 -1.52 -10.44
CA LEU A 47 15.33 -2.69 -10.69
C LEU A 47 14.24 -2.40 -11.73
N SER A 48 13.56 -1.26 -11.61
CA SER A 48 12.46 -0.89 -12.50
C SER A 48 12.94 -0.57 -13.92
N TRP A 49 14.04 0.18 -14.06
CA TRP A 49 14.61 0.49 -15.35
C TRP A 49 15.22 -0.73 -16.03
N ALA A 50 15.99 -1.55 -15.30
CA ALA A 50 16.56 -2.79 -15.86
C ALA A 50 15.45 -3.71 -16.38
N PHE A 51 14.34 -3.83 -15.64
CA PHE A 51 13.20 -4.63 -16.06
C PHE A 51 12.48 -4.02 -17.28
N ALA A 52 12.23 -2.71 -17.29
CA ALA A 52 11.59 -2.04 -18.42
C ALA A 52 12.42 -2.15 -19.71
N LEU A 53 13.74 -1.96 -19.60
CA LEU A 53 14.68 -2.12 -20.73
C LEU A 53 14.74 -3.57 -21.22
N TRP A 54 14.81 -4.54 -20.31
CA TRP A 54 14.76 -5.96 -20.66
C TRP A 54 13.49 -6.34 -21.43
N LEU A 55 12.32 -5.90 -20.94
CA LEU A 55 11.06 -6.17 -21.64
C LEU A 55 10.96 -5.41 -22.97
N GLY A 56 11.50 -4.19 -23.04
CA GLY A 56 11.64 -3.45 -24.29
C GLY A 56 12.46 -4.22 -25.31
N ALA A 57 13.62 -4.76 -24.92
CA ALA A 57 14.46 -5.60 -25.76
C ALA A 57 13.71 -6.86 -26.23
N LEU A 58 13.02 -7.57 -25.33
CA LEU A 58 12.20 -8.72 -25.69
C LEU A 58 11.07 -8.35 -26.66
N ALA A 59 10.47 -7.18 -26.51
CA ALA A 59 9.43 -6.69 -27.43
C ALA A 59 10.00 -6.41 -28.82
N CYS A 60 11.21 -5.84 -28.92
CA CYS A 60 11.92 -5.61 -30.19
C CYS A 60 12.22 -6.91 -30.95
N VAL A 61 12.55 -8.01 -30.23
CA VAL A 61 12.81 -9.32 -30.86
C VAL A 61 11.55 -10.19 -31.02
N GLY A 62 10.35 -9.63 -30.78
CA GLY A 62 9.06 -10.26 -31.11
C GLY A 62 8.21 -10.75 -29.93
N ALA A 63 8.55 -10.44 -28.68
CA ALA A 63 7.67 -10.66 -27.55
C ALA A 63 6.54 -9.61 -27.55
N ARG A 64 5.41 -9.94 -28.16
CA ARG A 64 4.26 -9.02 -28.18
C ARG A 64 3.33 -9.27 -26.99
N PRO A 65 2.85 -8.21 -26.31
CA PRO A 65 1.79 -8.36 -25.31
C PRO A 65 0.50 -8.92 -25.92
N ASP A 66 -0.36 -9.51 -25.11
CA ASP A 66 -1.69 -9.94 -25.58
C ASP A 66 -2.49 -8.73 -26.10
N PRO A 67 -3.27 -8.90 -27.16
CA PRO A 67 -4.26 -7.90 -27.57
C PRO A 67 -5.15 -7.50 -26.38
N GLY A 68 -5.40 -6.20 -26.20
CA GLY A 68 -6.19 -5.70 -25.09
C GLY A 68 -5.41 -5.42 -23.78
N ARG A 69 -4.13 -5.78 -23.70
CA ARG A 69 -3.30 -5.42 -22.54
C ARG A 69 -2.99 -3.93 -22.46
N LEU A 70 -2.70 -3.31 -23.60
CA LEU A 70 -2.36 -1.89 -23.74
C LEU A 70 -3.23 -1.22 -24.82
N PRO A 71 -4.56 -1.15 -24.64
CA PRO A 71 -5.46 -0.52 -25.63
C PRO A 71 -5.44 1.00 -25.48
N TRP A 72 -4.37 1.66 -25.92
CA TRP A 72 -4.15 3.10 -25.76
C TRP A 72 -5.34 3.97 -26.21
N LYS A 73 -6.05 3.56 -27.27
CA LYS A 73 -7.17 4.34 -27.79
C LYS A 73 -8.44 4.29 -26.93
N ALA A 74 -8.59 3.24 -26.11
CA ALA A 74 -9.87 2.93 -25.43
C ALA A 74 -9.78 2.89 -23.91
N ASP A 75 -8.59 3.05 -23.32
CA ASP A 75 -8.41 2.86 -21.89
C ASP A 75 -8.11 4.16 -21.12
N PRO A 76 -9.10 4.69 -20.37
CA PRO A 76 -8.91 5.90 -19.56
C PRO A 76 -7.77 5.81 -18.56
N ALA A 77 -7.44 4.60 -18.06
CA ALA A 77 -6.37 4.41 -17.09
C ALA A 77 -4.98 4.67 -17.71
N LEU A 78 -4.78 4.34 -18.99
CA LEU A 78 -3.53 4.63 -19.70
C LEU A 78 -3.39 6.13 -20.01
N TRP A 79 -4.48 6.79 -20.39
CA TRP A 79 -4.48 8.24 -20.60
C TRP A 79 -4.20 8.97 -19.28
N ALA A 80 -4.83 8.52 -18.19
CA ALA A 80 -4.60 9.10 -16.87
C ALA A 80 -3.15 8.89 -16.40
N LEU A 81 -2.54 7.72 -16.65
CA LEU A 81 -1.11 7.49 -16.41
C LEU A 81 -0.24 8.47 -17.20
N GLY A 82 -0.55 8.66 -18.48
CA GLY A 82 0.11 9.65 -19.33
C GLY A 82 0.00 11.07 -18.77
N ALA A 83 -1.20 11.45 -18.31
CA ALA A 83 -1.44 12.76 -17.69
C ALA A 83 -0.66 12.96 -16.39
N VAL A 84 -0.63 11.95 -15.50
CA VAL A 84 0.19 11.97 -14.27
C VAL A 84 1.67 12.13 -14.60
N THR A 85 2.17 11.35 -15.57
CA THR A 85 3.58 11.41 -15.98
C THR A 85 3.91 12.76 -16.60
N ALA A 86 3.07 13.24 -17.51
CA ALA A 86 3.27 14.53 -18.17
C ALA A 86 3.22 15.71 -17.19
N SER A 87 2.28 15.69 -16.23
CA SER A 87 2.21 16.74 -15.19
C SER A 87 3.42 16.74 -14.29
N GLY A 88 3.93 15.57 -13.89
CA GLY A 88 5.17 15.46 -13.09
C GLY A 88 6.39 15.98 -13.84
N VAL A 89 6.54 15.67 -15.13
CA VAL A 89 7.62 16.19 -15.97
C VAL A 89 7.50 17.70 -16.16
N ALA A 90 6.31 18.20 -16.52
CA ALA A 90 6.07 19.63 -16.69
C ALA A 90 6.36 20.40 -15.40
N SER A 91 5.85 19.92 -14.27
CA SER A 91 6.10 20.53 -12.96
C SER A 91 7.60 20.56 -12.62
N THR A 92 8.36 19.55 -13.00
CA THR A 92 9.82 19.51 -12.79
C THR A 92 10.55 20.54 -13.65
N VAL A 93 10.19 20.66 -14.93
CA VAL A 93 10.80 21.64 -15.86
C VAL A 93 10.58 23.07 -15.36
N PHE A 94 9.39 23.37 -14.85
CA PHE A 94 9.01 24.70 -14.35
C PHE A 94 9.15 24.84 -12.82
N SER A 95 9.89 23.94 -12.17
CA SER A 95 10.04 23.93 -10.72
C SER A 95 10.89 25.09 -10.20
N LEU A 96 10.87 25.27 -8.86
CA LEU A 96 11.78 26.19 -8.14
C LEU A 96 13.24 25.80 -8.35
N SER A 97 13.54 24.50 -8.45
CA SER A 97 14.86 23.95 -8.76
C SER A 97 14.71 22.67 -9.58
N PRO A 98 14.86 22.72 -10.92
CA PRO A 98 14.65 21.54 -11.79
C PRO A 98 15.52 20.33 -11.43
N GLY A 99 16.81 20.57 -11.11
CA GLY A 99 17.73 19.50 -10.71
C GLY A 99 17.33 18.82 -9.40
N ALA A 100 16.99 19.59 -8.37
CA ALA A 100 16.53 19.07 -7.10
C ALA A 100 15.16 18.37 -7.25
N SER A 101 14.25 18.94 -8.03
CA SER A 101 12.94 18.37 -8.30
C SER A 101 13.01 17.07 -9.12
N PHE A 102 14.05 16.88 -9.94
CA PHE A 102 14.24 15.63 -10.67
C PHE A 102 14.51 14.45 -9.73
N TRP A 103 15.34 14.64 -8.70
CA TRP A 103 15.66 13.60 -7.73
C TRP A 103 14.71 13.56 -6.53
N GLY A 104 14.23 14.72 -6.09
CA GLY A 104 13.50 14.94 -4.84
C GLY A 104 14.44 15.24 -3.67
N LEU A 105 13.93 16.01 -2.69
CA LEU A 105 14.67 16.42 -1.50
C LEU A 105 14.29 15.61 -0.26
N GLY A 106 15.02 15.81 0.83
CA GLY A 106 14.68 15.32 2.17
C GLY A 106 14.82 13.81 2.38
N GLY A 107 15.55 13.11 1.51
CA GLY A 107 15.75 11.65 1.63
C GLY A 107 14.53 10.80 1.24
N TYR A 108 13.42 11.40 0.83
CA TYR A 108 12.21 10.70 0.38
C TYR A 108 12.24 10.34 -1.10
N TYR A 109 13.06 11.03 -1.88
CA TYR A 109 13.26 10.83 -3.32
C TYR A 109 11.93 10.81 -4.11
N GLY A 110 11.01 11.69 -3.74
CA GLY A 110 9.69 11.85 -4.37
C GLY A 110 9.71 12.64 -5.68
N GLY A 111 10.87 12.76 -6.36
CA GLY A 111 11.07 13.56 -7.55
C GLY A 111 10.52 12.95 -8.85
N CYS A 112 10.80 13.62 -9.98
CA CYS A 112 10.37 13.21 -11.32
C CYS A 112 10.87 11.82 -11.70
N MET A 113 12.10 11.45 -11.31
CA MET A 113 12.65 10.12 -11.58
C MET A 113 11.75 9.02 -11.02
N MET A 114 11.17 9.21 -9.82
CA MET A 114 10.22 8.25 -9.25
C MET A 114 8.95 8.12 -10.13
N VAL A 115 8.43 9.23 -10.65
CA VAL A 115 7.27 9.22 -11.55
C VAL A 115 7.58 8.43 -12.83
N LEU A 116 8.77 8.63 -13.41
CA LEU A 116 9.16 7.99 -14.67
C LEU A 116 9.34 6.47 -14.51
N PHE A 117 10.14 6.01 -13.54
CA PHE A 117 10.37 4.57 -13.43
C PHE A 117 9.14 3.81 -12.92
N THR A 118 8.27 4.44 -12.12
CA THR A 118 7.01 3.80 -11.72
C THR A 118 6.03 3.68 -12.87
N ALA A 119 5.96 4.67 -13.76
CA ALA A 119 5.16 4.59 -14.98
C ALA A 119 5.68 3.49 -15.93
N ALA A 120 7.01 3.39 -16.10
CA ALA A 120 7.64 2.33 -16.89
C ALA A 120 7.36 0.93 -16.30
N GLY A 121 7.51 0.76 -14.97
CA GLY A 121 7.17 -0.47 -14.25
C GLY A 121 5.70 -0.85 -14.39
N TYR A 122 4.79 0.13 -14.26
CA TYR A 122 3.36 -0.08 -14.47
C TYR A 122 3.06 -0.62 -15.87
N LEU A 123 3.59 0.03 -16.92
CA LEU A 123 3.38 -0.40 -18.30
C LEU A 123 3.93 -1.80 -18.56
N ALA A 124 5.13 -2.09 -18.07
CA ALA A 124 5.79 -3.37 -18.22
C ALA A 124 5.00 -4.51 -17.53
N VAL A 125 4.54 -4.31 -16.30
CA VAL A 125 3.71 -5.27 -15.57
C VAL A 125 2.38 -5.47 -16.26
N ARG A 126 1.71 -4.40 -16.65
CA ARG A 126 0.44 -4.48 -17.35
C ARG A 126 0.54 -5.22 -18.68
N ALA A 127 1.64 -5.05 -19.42
CA ALA A 127 1.88 -5.72 -20.69
C ALA A 127 2.07 -7.23 -20.53
N PHE A 128 2.82 -7.69 -19.53
CA PHE A 128 3.35 -9.06 -19.52
C PHE A 128 3.04 -9.89 -18.25
N ALA A 129 2.58 -9.30 -17.15
CA ALA A 129 2.32 -10.06 -15.93
C ALA A 129 1.22 -11.12 -16.14
N PRO A 130 1.40 -12.36 -15.64
CA PRO A 130 0.39 -13.41 -15.74
C PRO A 130 -0.79 -13.14 -14.80
N GLN A 131 -2.03 -13.44 -15.23
CA GLN A 131 -3.23 -13.30 -14.38
C GLN A 131 -3.21 -14.25 -13.17
N LYS A 132 -2.60 -15.43 -13.32
CA LYS A 132 -2.54 -16.48 -12.27
C LYS A 132 -1.43 -16.29 -11.23
N ILE A 133 -0.89 -15.07 -11.10
CA ILE A 133 0.18 -14.76 -10.13
C ILE A 133 -0.32 -14.65 -8.68
N LEU A 134 -1.62 -14.40 -8.47
CA LEU A 134 -2.19 -13.95 -7.21
C LEU A 134 -1.80 -14.83 -6.00
N ASN A 135 -2.01 -16.14 -6.07
CA ASN A 135 -1.85 -17.03 -4.91
C ASN A 135 -0.40 -17.06 -4.41
N GLY A 136 0.56 -17.18 -5.33
CA GLY A 136 1.97 -17.17 -4.96
C GLY A 136 2.45 -15.80 -4.49
N LEU A 137 2.01 -14.73 -5.17
CA LEU A 137 2.32 -13.37 -4.76
C LEU A 137 1.80 -13.06 -3.36
N THR A 138 0.53 -13.40 -3.07
CA THR A 138 -0.08 -13.16 -1.75
C THR A 138 0.63 -13.95 -0.65
N PHE A 139 1.05 -15.17 -0.94
CA PHE A 139 1.85 -15.96 0.00
C PHE A 139 3.21 -15.29 0.28
N CYS A 140 3.94 -14.90 -0.77
CA CYS A 140 5.25 -14.24 -0.61
C CYS A 140 5.12 -12.90 0.13
N VAL A 141 4.11 -12.07 -0.19
CA VAL A 141 3.81 -10.84 0.56
C VAL A 141 3.52 -11.17 2.03
N GLY A 142 2.79 -12.27 2.32
CA GLY A 142 2.52 -12.73 3.67
C GLY A 142 3.80 -13.10 4.44
N VAL A 143 4.73 -13.78 3.79
CA VAL A 143 6.06 -14.09 4.37
C VAL A 143 6.86 -12.81 4.64
N THR A 144 6.92 -11.91 3.66
CA THR A 144 7.59 -10.60 3.83
C THR A 144 6.97 -9.80 4.97
N THR A 145 5.63 -9.76 5.05
CA THR A 145 4.90 -9.11 6.15
C THR A 145 5.31 -9.69 7.51
N ALA A 146 5.39 -11.02 7.63
CA ALA A 146 5.81 -11.68 8.86
C ALA A 146 7.26 -11.32 9.23
N LEU A 147 8.19 -11.36 8.27
CA LEU A 147 9.60 -11.02 8.50
C LEU A 147 9.77 -9.56 8.91
N VAL A 148 9.14 -8.62 8.18
CA VAL A 148 9.15 -7.19 8.52
C VAL A 148 8.60 -6.96 9.92
N THR A 149 7.51 -7.65 10.28
CA THR A 149 6.86 -7.52 11.60
C THR A 149 7.74 -8.08 12.71
N VAL A 150 8.38 -9.25 12.51
CA VAL A 150 9.29 -9.85 13.50
C VAL A 150 10.49 -8.93 13.73
N LEU A 151 11.11 -8.42 12.68
CA LEU A 151 12.22 -7.47 12.81
C LEU A 151 11.78 -6.18 13.51
N TYR A 152 10.55 -5.71 13.22
CA TYR A 152 9.97 -4.55 13.92
C TYR A 152 9.87 -4.80 15.43
N VAL A 153 9.35 -5.97 15.83
CA VAL A 153 9.23 -6.36 17.24
C VAL A 153 10.59 -6.47 17.91
N LEU A 154 11.57 -7.10 17.26
CA LEU A 154 12.94 -7.19 17.77
C LEU A 154 13.55 -5.81 18.03
N ASN A 155 13.37 -4.89 17.10
CA ASN A 155 13.82 -3.51 17.27
C ASN A 155 13.11 -2.77 18.41
N ILE A 156 11.81 -3.04 18.67
CA ILE A 156 11.11 -2.50 19.87
C ILE A 156 11.84 -2.93 21.14
N PHE A 157 12.39 -4.15 21.19
CA PHE A 157 13.19 -4.66 22.31
C PHE A 157 14.69 -4.31 22.23
N ASN A 158 15.07 -3.38 21.33
CA ASN A 158 16.46 -2.96 21.09
C ASN A 158 17.38 -4.11 20.61
N ILE A 159 16.81 -5.12 19.96
CA ILE A 159 17.54 -6.22 19.35
C ILE A 159 17.75 -5.91 17.88
N ASP A 160 19.00 -5.65 17.46
CA ASP A 160 19.40 -5.44 16.07
C ASP A 160 19.94 -6.75 15.48
N LEU A 161 19.05 -7.59 14.98
CA LEU A 161 19.40 -8.90 14.44
C LEU A 161 20.30 -8.83 13.18
N ILE A 162 20.16 -7.76 12.39
CA ILE A 162 20.79 -7.64 11.06
C ILE A 162 21.83 -6.52 10.97
N GLY A 163 22.16 -5.87 12.10
CA GLY A 163 23.24 -4.88 12.18
C GLY A 163 22.92 -3.54 11.51
N THR A 164 21.65 -3.10 11.53
CA THR A 164 21.21 -1.88 10.84
C THR A 164 21.45 -0.59 11.63
N TYR A 165 21.72 -0.70 12.95
CA TYR A 165 21.96 0.45 13.83
C TYR A 165 23.43 0.89 13.92
N VAL A 166 24.34 0.35 13.10
CA VAL A 166 25.78 0.58 13.23
C VAL A 166 26.15 2.05 13.31
N ASP A 167 25.57 2.88 12.45
CA ASP A 167 25.83 4.33 12.40
C ASP A 167 24.65 5.17 12.95
N THR A 168 23.79 4.57 13.78
CA THR A 168 22.62 5.24 14.33
C THR A 168 22.81 5.53 15.80
N ALA A 169 22.74 6.82 16.19
CA ALA A 169 22.83 7.23 17.57
C ALA A 169 21.74 6.57 18.43
N VAL A 170 22.08 6.20 19.67
CA VAL A 170 21.16 5.48 20.56
C VAL A 170 19.81 6.20 20.73
N VAL A 171 19.84 7.53 20.80
CA VAL A 171 18.63 8.37 20.92
C VAL A 171 17.75 8.33 19.68
N GLU A 172 18.31 8.03 18.51
CA GLU A 172 17.57 7.98 17.23
C GLU A 172 17.01 6.58 16.93
N ARG A 173 17.55 5.53 17.58
CA ARG A 173 17.12 4.14 17.33
C ARG A 173 15.61 3.95 17.52
N ALA A 174 15.02 4.68 18.46
CA ALA A 174 13.58 4.65 18.72
C ALA A 174 12.70 5.19 17.56
N GLN A 175 13.31 5.72 16.50
CA GLN A 175 12.62 6.20 15.31
C GLN A 175 12.68 5.20 14.14
N PHE A 176 13.58 4.21 14.20
CA PHE A 176 13.87 3.29 13.11
C PHE A 176 13.54 1.84 13.49
N PHE A 177 12.71 1.20 12.67
CA PHE A 177 12.23 -0.16 12.91
C PHE A 177 12.26 -0.99 11.64
N SER A 178 12.56 -2.28 11.79
CA SER A 178 12.57 -3.25 10.70
C SER A 178 13.52 -2.84 9.56
N THR A 179 13.24 -3.26 8.35
CA THR A 179 14.00 -2.93 7.13
C THR A 179 13.42 -1.73 6.38
N LEU A 180 12.34 -1.14 6.88
CA LEU A 180 11.64 -0.01 6.26
C LEU A 180 11.90 1.31 6.99
N GLY A 181 12.51 1.28 8.17
CA GLY A 181 12.88 2.45 8.93
C GLY A 181 11.72 3.02 9.74
N GLN A 182 11.33 4.26 9.48
CA GLN A 182 10.36 4.96 10.30
C GLN A 182 8.98 4.26 10.33
N LYS A 183 8.27 4.35 11.47
CA LYS A 183 6.95 3.72 11.66
C LYS A 183 5.94 4.06 10.55
N ASN A 184 5.99 5.28 10.00
CA ASN A 184 5.09 5.70 8.92
C ASN A 184 5.40 4.97 7.59
N PHE A 185 6.65 4.61 7.33
CA PHE A 185 7.02 3.82 6.14
C PHE A 185 6.59 2.37 6.32
N CYS A 186 6.81 1.80 7.52
CA CYS A 186 6.28 0.47 7.86
C CYS A 186 4.75 0.45 7.72
N SER A 187 4.06 1.50 8.18
CA SER A 187 2.60 1.59 8.05
C SER A 187 2.14 1.68 6.60
N GLY A 188 2.87 2.38 5.73
CA GLY A 188 2.59 2.46 4.29
C GLY A 188 2.69 1.09 3.59
N PHE A 189 3.73 0.31 3.91
CA PHE A 189 3.85 -1.07 3.44
C PHE A 189 2.70 -1.94 3.97
N MET A 190 2.43 -1.89 5.28
CA MET A 190 1.37 -2.69 5.89
C MET A 190 -0.02 -2.29 5.40
N ALA A 191 -0.24 -1.02 5.02
CA ALA A 191 -1.52 -0.56 4.51
C ALA A 191 -1.96 -1.29 3.24
N PHE A 192 -1.04 -1.68 2.36
CA PHE A 192 -1.40 -2.51 1.21
C PHE A 192 -1.20 -4.01 1.44
N ALA A 193 -0.20 -4.41 2.22
CA ALA A 193 0.13 -5.81 2.42
C ALA A 193 -0.93 -6.54 3.28
N LEU A 194 -1.41 -5.92 4.36
CA LEU A 194 -2.36 -6.57 5.26
C LEU A 194 -3.71 -6.90 4.60
N PRO A 195 -4.35 -6.03 3.80
CA PRO A 195 -5.57 -6.41 3.09
C PRO A 195 -5.38 -7.59 2.14
N LEU A 196 -4.23 -7.73 1.48
CA LEU A 196 -3.91 -8.89 0.64
C LEU A 196 -3.85 -10.18 1.48
N VAL A 197 -3.10 -10.14 2.58
CA VAL A 197 -2.90 -11.26 3.50
C VAL A 197 -4.22 -11.66 4.17
N PHE A 198 -4.96 -10.70 4.69
CA PHE A 198 -6.24 -10.95 5.35
C PHE A 198 -7.27 -11.50 4.37
N TYR A 199 -7.37 -10.93 3.16
CA TYR A 199 -8.32 -11.42 2.17
C TYR A 199 -8.05 -12.88 1.79
N ALA A 200 -6.80 -13.30 1.63
CA ALA A 200 -6.46 -14.69 1.36
C ALA A 200 -6.95 -15.62 2.47
N PHE A 201 -6.81 -15.24 3.74
CA PHE A 201 -7.37 -15.97 4.87
C PHE A 201 -8.90 -15.95 4.87
N LEU A 202 -9.53 -14.82 4.57
CA LEU A 202 -10.99 -14.68 4.55
C LEU A 202 -11.66 -15.62 3.54
N VAL A 203 -11.04 -15.84 2.38
CA VAL A 203 -11.61 -16.65 1.29
C VAL A 203 -11.09 -18.09 1.26
N ALA A 204 -10.07 -18.44 2.06
CA ALA A 204 -9.47 -19.77 2.09
C ALA A 204 -10.52 -20.85 2.32
N ARG A 205 -10.44 -22.00 1.63
CA ARG A 205 -11.36 -23.13 1.76
C ARG A 205 -10.59 -24.38 2.18
N GLY A 206 -11.22 -25.18 3.04
CA GLY A 206 -10.62 -26.37 3.63
C GLY A 206 -9.60 -26.07 4.75
N PRO A 207 -9.32 -27.05 5.61
CA PRO A 207 -8.48 -26.86 6.80
C PRO A 207 -7.03 -26.50 6.45
N ARG A 208 -6.43 -27.17 5.46
CA ARG A 208 -5.05 -26.92 5.03
C ARG A 208 -4.81 -25.48 4.59
N HIS A 209 -5.67 -24.95 3.69
CA HIS A 209 -5.55 -23.56 3.23
C HIS A 209 -5.88 -22.56 4.34
N THR A 210 -6.80 -22.89 5.24
CA THR A 210 -7.13 -22.02 6.38
C THR A 210 -5.93 -21.88 7.32
N VAL A 211 -5.21 -22.97 7.61
CA VAL A 211 -3.98 -22.90 8.40
C VAL A 211 -2.86 -22.17 7.63
N PHE A 212 -2.68 -22.52 6.36
CA PHE A 212 -1.63 -21.94 5.51
C PHE A 212 -1.72 -20.41 5.40
N TYR A 213 -2.92 -19.85 5.16
CA TYR A 213 -3.12 -18.40 5.14
C TYR A 213 -3.40 -17.81 6.53
N GLY A 214 -3.71 -18.63 7.51
CA GLY A 214 -3.89 -18.23 8.91
C GLY A 214 -2.58 -17.78 9.57
N ILE A 215 -1.46 -18.43 9.21
CA ILE A 215 -0.13 -18.06 9.75
C ILE A 215 0.25 -16.62 9.36
N PRO A 216 0.26 -16.22 8.07
CA PRO A 216 0.49 -14.82 7.70
C PRO A 216 -0.53 -13.87 8.31
N ALA A 217 -1.80 -14.26 8.43
CA ALA A 217 -2.83 -13.43 9.05
C ALA A 217 -2.60 -13.22 10.55
N PHE A 218 -2.04 -14.19 11.26
CA PHE A 218 -1.63 -14.06 12.66
C PHE A 218 -0.52 -13.00 12.81
N PHE A 219 0.53 -13.06 11.97
CA PHE A 219 1.57 -12.01 11.94
C PHE A 219 1.02 -10.66 11.46
N GLY A 220 0.01 -10.65 10.59
CA GLY A 220 -0.71 -9.43 10.22
C GLY A 220 -1.44 -8.80 11.41
N GLY A 221 -2.05 -9.60 12.29
CA GLY A 221 -2.61 -9.14 13.55
C GLY A 221 -1.55 -8.55 14.49
N LEU A 222 -0.36 -9.16 14.54
CA LEU A 222 0.79 -8.62 15.25
C LEU A 222 1.25 -7.28 14.65
N ALA A 223 1.35 -7.19 13.32
CA ALA A 223 1.71 -5.94 12.63
C ALA A 223 0.77 -4.79 12.99
N LEU A 224 -0.55 -5.03 12.94
CA LEU A 224 -1.56 -4.04 13.38
C LEU A 224 -1.36 -3.61 14.84
N ALA A 225 -0.92 -4.53 15.71
CA ALA A 225 -0.73 -4.25 17.13
C ALA A 225 0.58 -3.51 17.43
N VAL A 226 1.65 -3.69 16.65
CA VAL A 226 2.97 -3.12 16.94
C VAL A 226 3.30 -1.87 16.14
N VAL A 227 2.81 -1.76 14.90
CA VAL A 227 2.99 -0.58 14.06
C VAL A 227 1.97 0.48 14.48
N ASP A 228 2.32 1.24 15.49
CA ASP A 228 1.50 2.26 16.14
C ASP A 228 1.35 3.51 15.26
N ALA A 229 0.61 3.38 14.15
CA ALA A 229 0.38 4.44 13.19
C ALA A 229 -1.12 4.57 12.84
N GLU A 230 -1.66 5.78 13.05
CA GLU A 230 -3.08 6.08 12.80
C GLU A 230 -3.46 5.83 11.32
N GLY A 231 -2.54 6.13 10.40
CA GLY A 231 -2.75 5.90 8.96
C GLY A 231 -3.00 4.43 8.62
N LEU A 232 -2.32 3.49 9.29
CA LEU A 232 -2.54 2.07 9.09
C LEU A 232 -3.95 1.66 9.52
N MET A 233 -4.39 2.14 10.69
CA MET A 233 -5.73 1.85 11.22
C MET A 233 -6.82 2.44 10.32
N LEU A 234 -6.63 3.68 9.87
CA LEU A 234 -7.52 4.33 8.91
C LEU A 234 -7.61 3.51 7.61
N GLY A 235 -6.47 3.13 7.04
CA GLY A 235 -6.40 2.38 5.79
C GLY A 235 -7.12 1.03 5.88
N VAL A 236 -6.73 0.20 6.85
CA VAL A 236 -7.32 -1.13 7.06
C VAL A 236 -8.80 -1.02 7.43
N GLY A 237 -9.19 -0.01 8.22
CA GLY A 237 -10.59 0.28 8.56
C GLY A 237 -11.44 0.59 7.32
N VAL A 238 -10.95 1.48 6.44
CA VAL A 238 -11.65 1.81 5.19
C VAL A 238 -11.75 0.59 4.27
N ALA A 239 -10.69 -0.22 4.15
CA ALA A 239 -10.74 -1.47 3.40
C ALA A 239 -11.78 -2.45 3.97
N ALA A 240 -11.90 -2.54 5.29
CA ALA A 240 -12.93 -3.35 5.95
C ALA A 240 -14.34 -2.83 5.65
N LEU A 241 -14.57 -1.50 5.68
CA LEU A 241 -15.83 -0.88 5.29
C LEU A 241 -16.20 -1.19 3.83
N VAL A 242 -15.23 -1.13 2.91
CA VAL A 242 -15.46 -1.52 1.51
C VAL A 242 -15.81 -3.00 1.40
N LEU A 243 -15.11 -3.87 2.15
CA LEU A 243 -15.34 -5.32 2.12
C LEU A 243 -16.76 -5.69 2.58
N ILE A 244 -17.24 -5.12 3.70
CA ILE A 244 -18.58 -5.45 4.24
C ILE A 244 -19.73 -5.00 3.33
N CYS A 245 -19.47 -4.05 2.42
CA CYS A 245 -20.44 -3.59 1.41
C CYS A 245 -20.57 -4.53 0.21
N GLN A 246 -19.69 -5.51 0.05
CA GLN A 246 -19.62 -6.33 -1.15
C GLN A 246 -20.58 -7.52 -1.12
N LYS A 247 -21.16 -7.87 -2.28
CA LYS A 247 -22.15 -8.94 -2.40
C LYS A 247 -21.64 -10.32 -1.92
N ASN A 248 -20.34 -10.55 -1.95
CA ASN A 248 -19.69 -11.78 -1.48
C ASN A 248 -19.33 -11.75 0.02
N PHE A 249 -19.71 -10.71 0.77
CA PHE A 249 -19.56 -10.66 2.21
C PHE A 249 -20.63 -11.53 2.89
N THR A 250 -20.20 -12.54 3.63
CA THR A 250 -21.07 -13.54 4.25
C THR A 250 -20.75 -13.74 5.74
N THR A 251 -21.59 -14.50 6.44
CA THR A 251 -21.35 -14.90 7.84
C THR A 251 -20.04 -15.68 8.00
N ARG A 252 -19.57 -16.40 6.98
CA ARG A 252 -18.27 -17.06 6.98
C ARG A 252 -17.13 -16.01 6.98
N THR A 253 -17.24 -15.01 6.13
CA THR A 253 -16.24 -13.91 6.07
C THR A 253 -16.21 -13.15 7.40
N LEU A 254 -17.38 -12.88 7.99
CA LEU A 254 -17.47 -12.21 9.30
C LEU A 254 -16.85 -13.05 10.42
N ARG A 255 -17.08 -14.38 10.45
CA ARG A 255 -16.40 -15.27 11.43
C ARG A 255 -14.88 -15.17 11.33
N ARG A 256 -14.33 -15.11 10.12
CA ARG A 256 -12.89 -15.00 9.92
C ARG A 256 -12.35 -13.61 10.23
N LEU A 257 -13.13 -12.56 10.00
CA LEU A 257 -12.79 -11.22 10.49
C LEU A 257 -12.73 -11.19 12.02
N ALA A 258 -13.64 -11.89 12.71
CA ALA A 258 -13.57 -12.04 14.17
C ALA A 258 -12.28 -12.76 14.62
N VAL A 259 -11.79 -13.75 13.85
CA VAL A 259 -10.49 -14.40 14.13
C VAL A 259 -9.33 -13.41 13.93
N ILE A 260 -9.33 -12.61 12.86
CA ILE A 260 -8.31 -11.57 12.65
C ILE A 260 -8.35 -10.55 13.79
N GLY A 261 -9.54 -10.13 14.22
CA GLY A 261 -9.73 -9.27 15.39
C GLY A 261 -9.19 -9.91 16.68
N ALA A 262 -9.42 -11.21 16.87
CA ALA A 262 -8.87 -11.94 18.01
C ALA A 262 -7.32 -11.98 17.96
N PHE A 263 -6.71 -12.20 16.80
CA PHE A 263 -5.24 -12.09 16.65
C PHE A 263 -4.74 -10.71 17.02
N PHE A 264 -5.38 -9.66 16.51
CA PHE A 264 -5.02 -8.27 16.84
C PHE A 264 -5.09 -8.00 18.35
N PHE A 265 -6.23 -8.29 19.00
CA PHE A 265 -6.39 -8.04 20.43
C PHE A 265 -5.50 -8.91 21.32
N PHE A 266 -5.24 -10.15 20.92
CA PHE A 266 -4.26 -11.00 21.58
C PHE A 266 -2.87 -10.34 21.59
N HIS A 267 -2.40 -9.89 20.44
CA HIS A 267 -1.09 -9.25 20.33
C HIS A 267 -1.04 -7.88 21.02
N ALA A 268 -2.12 -7.10 20.95
CA ALA A 268 -2.22 -5.83 21.66
C ALA A 268 -2.10 -6.03 23.18
N GLY A 269 -2.77 -7.05 23.73
CA GLY A 269 -2.66 -7.43 25.13
C GLY A 269 -1.27 -7.92 25.51
N TRP A 270 -0.66 -8.77 24.66
CA TRP A 270 0.70 -9.25 24.85
C TRP A 270 1.71 -8.11 24.83
N MET A 271 1.63 -7.20 23.87
CA MET A 271 2.53 -6.03 23.78
C MET A 271 2.34 -5.08 24.97
N GLN A 272 1.13 -4.90 25.46
CA GLN A 272 0.88 -4.11 26.66
C GLN A 272 1.55 -4.75 27.87
N TYR A 273 1.43 -6.06 28.04
CA TYR A 273 2.10 -6.82 29.12
C TYR A 273 3.63 -6.68 29.02
N MET A 274 4.20 -6.87 27.83
CA MET A 274 5.66 -6.75 27.63
C MET A 274 6.17 -5.35 27.92
N ARG A 275 5.45 -4.29 27.52
CA ARG A 275 5.83 -2.90 27.81
C ARG A 275 5.83 -2.54 29.27
N THR A 276 5.03 -3.22 30.09
CA THR A 276 4.97 -2.98 31.54
C THR A 276 6.06 -3.75 32.31
N HIS A 277 6.62 -4.83 31.73
CA HIS A 277 7.55 -5.72 32.42
C HIS A 277 8.93 -5.77 31.78
N VAL A 278 9.08 -5.32 30.54
CA VAL A 278 10.34 -5.37 29.79
C VAL A 278 10.60 -4.00 29.15
N TYR A 279 11.86 -3.57 29.14
CA TYR A 279 12.25 -2.35 28.45
C TYR A 279 11.94 -2.43 26.96
N THR A 280 11.27 -1.40 26.43
CA THR A 280 10.97 -1.28 25.00
C THR A 280 11.36 0.09 24.48
N GLN A 281 11.96 0.14 23.28
CA GLN A 281 12.22 1.38 22.58
C GLN A 281 10.95 1.87 21.88
N GLY A 282 10.82 3.18 21.82
CA GLY A 282 9.83 3.87 21.00
C GLY A 282 8.42 3.31 21.15
N GLY A 283 7.51 4.14 21.27
CA GLY A 283 6.16 3.66 21.31
C GLY A 283 5.36 4.43 22.32
N LYS A 284 4.55 5.23 21.78
CA LYS A 284 3.54 5.97 22.48
C LYS A 284 2.19 5.28 22.36
N PRO A 285 1.32 5.71 23.14
CA PRO A 285 0.27 5.05 23.87
C PRO A 285 -1.05 4.87 23.13
N MET A 286 -1.13 4.89 21.80
CA MET A 286 -2.38 4.47 21.16
C MET A 286 -2.68 3.00 21.51
N LEU A 287 -1.62 2.17 21.53
CA LEU A 287 -1.70 0.78 21.98
C LEU A 287 -1.86 0.63 23.50
N ALA A 288 -1.37 1.58 24.30
CA ALA A 288 -1.67 1.55 25.73
C ALA A 288 -3.17 1.71 26.01
N ALA A 289 -3.85 2.57 25.24
CA ALA A 289 -5.30 2.69 25.32
C ALA A 289 -6.04 1.42 24.87
N LEU A 290 -5.55 0.78 23.78
CA LEU A 290 -6.09 -0.48 23.29
C LEU A 290 -5.75 -1.66 24.21
N GLY A 291 -4.61 -1.63 24.89
CA GLY A 291 -4.20 -2.64 25.86
C GLY A 291 -5.22 -2.82 26.99
N HIS A 292 -5.80 -1.74 27.50
CA HIS A 292 -6.85 -1.80 28.53
C HIS A 292 -8.16 -2.45 28.04
N VAL A 293 -8.43 -2.40 26.72
CA VAL A 293 -9.61 -3.04 26.12
C VAL A 293 -9.27 -4.36 25.40
N ALA A 294 -7.99 -4.73 25.33
CA ALA A 294 -7.54 -5.88 24.56
C ALA A 294 -8.18 -7.19 25.00
N GLN A 295 -8.25 -7.45 26.31
CA GLN A 295 -8.91 -8.64 26.84
C GLN A 295 -10.40 -8.69 26.49
N ARG A 296 -11.10 -7.56 26.66
CA ARG A 296 -12.53 -7.46 26.31
C ARG A 296 -12.74 -7.62 24.81
N GLY A 297 -11.91 -6.97 23.99
CA GLY A 297 -11.94 -7.09 22.52
C GLY A 297 -11.69 -8.53 22.07
N PHE A 298 -10.73 -9.21 22.66
CA PHE A 298 -10.45 -10.63 22.40
C PHE A 298 -11.67 -11.50 22.70
N VAL A 299 -12.25 -11.36 23.90
CA VAL A 299 -13.46 -12.12 24.30
C VAL A 299 -14.63 -11.83 23.38
N VAL A 300 -14.88 -10.56 23.04
CA VAL A 300 -15.94 -10.18 22.08
C VAL A 300 -15.75 -10.86 20.73
N CYS A 301 -14.52 -10.88 20.19
CA CYS A 301 -14.23 -11.55 18.94
C CYS A 301 -14.49 -13.06 19.01
N LEU A 302 -14.12 -13.72 20.11
CA LEU A 302 -14.40 -15.15 20.33
C LEU A 302 -15.91 -15.42 20.46
N VAL A 303 -16.63 -14.59 21.20
CA VAL A 303 -18.10 -14.71 21.35
C VAL A 303 -18.80 -14.53 20.00
N VAL A 304 -18.43 -13.51 19.22
CA VAL A 304 -18.96 -13.31 17.86
C VAL A 304 -18.67 -14.52 16.97
N TRP A 305 -17.44 -15.01 17.00
CA TRP A 305 -17.07 -16.21 16.25
C TRP A 305 -17.89 -17.43 16.65
N ALA A 306 -18.02 -17.69 17.95
CA ALA A 306 -18.76 -18.82 18.49
C ALA A 306 -20.27 -18.72 18.18
N ALA A 307 -20.87 -17.54 18.40
CA ALA A 307 -22.27 -17.29 18.10
C ALA A 307 -22.59 -17.53 16.62
N LEU A 308 -21.74 -17.03 15.71
CA LEU A 308 -21.90 -17.27 14.28
C LEU A 308 -21.64 -18.73 13.85
N TYR A 309 -20.73 -19.42 14.55
CA TYR A 309 -20.40 -20.81 14.24
C TYR A 309 -21.52 -21.78 14.72
N PHE A 310 -21.86 -21.70 16.00
CA PHE A 310 -22.85 -22.61 16.61
C PHE A 310 -24.29 -22.17 16.30
N GLY A 311 -24.59 -20.88 16.36
CA GLY A 311 -25.93 -20.34 16.12
C GLY A 311 -26.42 -20.54 14.70
N LEU A 312 -25.54 -20.39 13.72
CA LEU A 312 -25.88 -20.57 12.31
C LEU A 312 -25.56 -21.98 11.77
N ARG A 313 -25.04 -22.88 12.61
CA ARG A 313 -24.67 -24.25 12.24
C ARG A 313 -23.88 -24.32 10.92
N GLY A 314 -22.97 -23.37 10.71
CA GLY A 314 -22.13 -23.27 9.52
C GLY A 314 -22.80 -22.72 8.26
N ARG A 315 -24.07 -22.29 8.30
CA ARG A 315 -24.75 -21.69 7.15
C ARG A 315 -24.07 -20.39 6.71
N GLU A 316 -23.91 -20.21 5.40
CA GLU A 316 -23.37 -19.00 4.81
C GLU A 316 -24.52 -18.08 4.37
N LEU A 317 -24.80 -17.05 5.16
CA LEU A 317 -25.81 -16.04 4.86
C LEU A 317 -25.14 -14.77 4.30
N PRO A 318 -25.73 -14.12 3.28
CA PRO A 318 -25.21 -12.86 2.75
C PRO A 318 -25.45 -11.72 3.73
N LEU A 319 -24.39 -10.96 4.06
CA LEU A 319 -24.42 -9.86 5.01
C LEU A 319 -24.18 -8.48 4.38
N TYR A 320 -24.08 -8.40 3.05
CA TYR A 320 -23.73 -7.13 2.37
C TYR A 320 -24.77 -6.01 2.55
N ARG A 321 -26.08 -6.34 2.69
CA ARG A 321 -27.13 -5.34 2.92
C ARG A 321 -26.99 -4.68 4.31
N PRO A 322 -27.01 -5.42 5.43
CA PRO A 322 -26.71 -4.82 6.74
C PRO A 322 -25.30 -4.21 6.79
N GLY A 323 -24.32 -4.78 6.10
CA GLY A 323 -22.98 -4.21 5.98
C GLY A 323 -22.96 -2.82 5.35
N ARG A 324 -23.75 -2.57 4.31
CA ARG A 324 -23.90 -1.24 3.70
C ARG A 324 -24.55 -0.22 4.62
N VAL A 325 -25.59 -0.64 5.35
CA VAL A 325 -26.25 0.23 6.34
C VAL A 325 -25.26 0.60 7.44
N LEU A 326 -24.53 -0.40 7.97
CA LEU A 326 -23.50 -0.17 8.98
C LEU A 326 -22.38 0.76 8.48
N ALA A 327 -21.84 0.49 7.30
CA ALA A 327 -20.79 1.34 6.70
C ALA A 327 -21.28 2.77 6.47
N GLY A 328 -22.50 2.92 5.93
CA GLY A 328 -23.12 4.23 5.73
C GLY A 328 -23.33 4.97 7.05
N GLY A 329 -23.80 4.28 8.07
CA GLY A 329 -23.98 4.83 9.43
C GLY A 329 -22.66 5.28 10.06
N ILE A 330 -21.59 4.48 9.94
CA ILE A 330 -20.24 4.83 10.44
C ILE A 330 -19.72 6.08 9.73
N VAL A 331 -19.77 6.10 8.39
CA VAL A 331 -19.27 7.24 7.59
C VAL A 331 -20.09 8.51 7.86
N ALA A 332 -21.42 8.40 7.86
CA ALA A 332 -22.29 9.53 8.14
C ALA A 332 -22.12 10.04 9.58
N GLY A 333 -22.06 9.14 10.56
CA GLY A 333 -21.81 9.49 11.97
C GLY A 333 -20.46 10.18 12.17
N ALA A 334 -19.40 9.65 11.59
CA ALA A 334 -18.07 10.28 11.64
C ALA A 334 -18.09 11.68 11.00
N ALA A 335 -18.70 11.83 9.81
CA ALA A 335 -18.81 13.12 9.15
C ALA A 335 -19.61 14.14 9.97
N VAL A 336 -20.78 13.74 10.50
CA VAL A 336 -21.61 14.62 11.34
C VAL A 336 -20.88 15.03 12.61
N LEU A 337 -20.24 14.08 13.32
CA LEU A 337 -19.49 14.39 14.54
C LEU A 337 -18.31 15.33 14.27
N THR A 338 -17.58 15.11 13.18
CA THR A 338 -16.49 16.00 12.77
C THR A 338 -17.00 17.41 12.45
N LEU A 339 -18.11 17.53 11.72
CA LEU A 339 -18.72 18.84 11.42
C LEU A 339 -19.20 19.54 12.69
N LEU A 340 -19.88 18.84 13.58
CA LEU A 340 -20.37 19.41 14.84
C LEU A 340 -19.20 19.86 15.73
N ALA A 341 -18.16 19.03 15.88
CA ALA A 341 -17.01 19.34 16.70
C ALA A 341 -16.20 20.56 16.20
N ASN A 342 -16.21 20.85 14.90
CA ASN A 342 -15.44 21.96 14.31
C ASN A 342 -16.28 23.22 14.03
N CYS A 343 -17.60 23.08 13.82
CA CYS A 343 -18.43 24.20 13.37
C CYS A 343 -19.40 24.71 14.43
N VAL A 344 -19.66 23.95 15.52
CA VAL A 344 -20.60 24.36 16.57
C VAL A 344 -19.83 24.90 17.78
N PRO A 345 -19.91 26.22 18.07
CA PRO A 345 -19.27 26.78 19.27
C PRO A 345 -19.81 26.12 20.56
N GLY A 346 -18.92 25.72 21.46
CA GLY A 346 -19.30 25.07 22.71
C GLY A 346 -19.77 23.62 22.58
N PHE A 347 -19.50 22.95 21.46
CA PHE A 347 -19.78 21.52 21.34
C PHE A 347 -19.08 20.74 22.48
N PRO A 348 -19.78 19.84 23.15
CA PRO A 348 -19.22 19.15 24.32
C PRO A 348 -18.05 18.27 23.93
N SER A 349 -17.04 18.21 24.81
CA SER A 349 -15.88 17.34 24.62
C SER A 349 -16.32 15.87 24.56
N LEU A 350 -15.81 15.19 23.55
CA LEU A 350 -15.94 13.74 23.37
C LEU A 350 -14.74 12.98 23.95
N GLY A 351 -13.94 13.65 24.81
CA GLY A 351 -12.75 13.07 25.41
C GLY A 351 -11.65 12.78 24.38
N ARG A 352 -11.17 11.55 24.32
CA ARG A 352 -10.09 11.16 23.38
C ARG A 352 -10.47 11.27 21.90
N LEU A 353 -11.75 11.35 21.57
CA LEU A 353 -12.18 11.55 20.18
C LEU A 353 -11.92 12.98 19.71
N ASP A 354 -11.76 13.94 20.61
CA ASP A 354 -11.41 15.32 20.27
C ASP A 354 -10.07 15.38 19.53
N ASP A 355 -9.09 14.56 19.95
CA ASP A 355 -7.77 14.47 19.29
C ASP A 355 -7.86 14.03 17.83
N VAL A 356 -8.95 13.36 17.43
CA VAL A 356 -9.19 12.86 16.08
C VAL A 356 -10.15 13.75 15.30
N LEU A 357 -11.18 14.29 15.96
CA LEU A 357 -12.30 14.99 15.31
C LEU A 357 -12.08 16.50 15.18
N ILE A 358 -11.33 17.13 16.11
CA ILE A 358 -11.12 18.58 16.12
C ILE A 358 -9.85 18.94 15.36
N PHE A 359 -10.02 19.58 14.20
CA PHE A 359 -8.90 20.02 13.38
C PHE A 359 -8.33 21.34 13.88
N ASN A 360 -7.10 21.31 14.37
CA ASN A 360 -6.30 22.47 14.78
C ASN A 360 -4.83 22.24 14.41
N ASP A 361 -3.97 23.23 14.65
CA ASP A 361 -2.54 23.19 14.32
C ASP A 361 -1.80 22.00 14.98
N ASN A 362 -2.26 21.52 16.14
CA ASN A 362 -1.65 20.40 16.84
C ASN A 362 -2.21 19.03 16.40
N TRP A 363 -3.28 19.00 15.59
CA TRP A 363 -3.93 17.79 15.15
C TRP A 363 -2.95 16.80 14.54
N GLY A 364 -3.08 15.53 14.91
CA GLY A 364 -2.30 14.44 14.33
C GLY A 364 -0.78 14.62 14.52
N THR A 365 -0.33 15.12 15.66
CA THR A 365 1.09 15.43 15.94
C THR A 365 1.63 16.48 14.97
N TYR A 366 0.96 17.65 14.90
CA TYR A 366 1.26 18.82 14.05
C TYR A 366 1.00 18.64 12.55
N ARG A 367 0.29 17.60 12.13
CA ARG A 367 -0.18 17.51 10.74
C ARG A 367 -1.11 18.66 10.36
N GLY A 368 -1.94 19.15 11.31
CA GLY A 368 -2.76 20.35 11.09
C GLY A 368 -1.94 21.55 10.64
N THR A 369 -0.83 21.86 11.33
CA THR A 369 0.12 22.89 10.89
C THR A 369 0.66 22.59 9.50
N ALA A 370 1.13 21.34 9.23
CA ALA A 370 1.69 20.98 7.94
C ALA A 370 0.68 21.17 6.80
N TRP A 371 -0.59 20.80 7.02
CA TRP A 371 -1.66 20.97 6.03
C TRP A 371 -1.96 22.45 5.77
N ARG A 372 -2.10 23.24 6.83
CA ARG A 372 -2.34 24.68 6.73
C ARG A 372 -1.24 25.39 5.94
N ILE A 373 0.03 25.23 6.33
CA ILE A 373 1.13 25.89 5.63
C ILE A 373 1.29 25.41 4.19
N THR A 374 0.96 24.14 3.88
CA THR A 374 0.97 23.61 2.51
C THR A 374 -0.08 24.32 1.65
N VAL A 375 -1.30 24.47 2.17
CA VAL A 375 -2.40 25.17 1.46
C VAL A 375 -2.12 26.65 1.31
N GLU A 376 -1.65 27.33 2.36
CA GLU A 376 -1.30 28.75 2.34
C GLU A 376 -0.14 29.02 1.37
N SER A 377 0.91 28.16 1.38
CA SER A 377 2.01 28.25 0.41
C SER A 377 1.50 28.07 -1.03
N TRP A 378 0.56 27.12 -1.29
CA TRP A 378 -0.04 26.96 -2.61
C TRP A 378 -0.90 28.17 -3.02
N LEU A 379 -1.70 28.73 -2.12
CA LEU A 379 -2.52 29.91 -2.37
C LEU A 379 -1.66 31.16 -2.68
N ALA A 380 -0.48 31.27 -2.12
CA ALA A 380 0.46 32.34 -2.38
C ALA A 380 1.18 32.24 -3.75
N GLN A 381 1.18 31.06 -4.38
CA GLN A 381 1.82 30.88 -5.68
C GLN A 381 1.14 31.68 -6.79
N PRO A 382 1.86 32.11 -7.84
CA PRO A 382 1.26 32.65 -9.04
C PRO A 382 0.36 31.63 -9.73
N VAL A 383 -0.64 32.09 -10.49
CA VAL A 383 -1.68 31.25 -11.09
C VAL A 383 -1.11 30.06 -11.85
N TRP A 384 -0.07 30.25 -12.63
CA TRP A 384 0.54 29.17 -13.41
C TRP A 384 1.18 28.09 -12.52
N ARG A 385 1.77 28.44 -11.37
CA ARG A 385 2.27 27.47 -10.39
C ARG A 385 1.17 26.82 -9.59
N LYS A 386 0.05 27.48 -9.34
CA LYS A 386 -1.15 26.81 -8.79
C LYS A 386 -1.64 25.68 -9.69
N LEU A 387 -1.47 25.84 -11.01
CA LEU A 387 -1.86 24.84 -12.00
C LEU A 387 -0.81 23.75 -12.21
N LEU A 388 0.48 24.11 -12.35
CA LEU A 388 1.57 23.19 -12.70
C LEU A 388 2.41 22.73 -11.49
N GLY A 389 2.29 23.40 -10.33
CA GLY A 389 3.04 23.10 -9.14
C GLY A 389 4.42 23.77 -9.08
N VAL A 390 5.11 23.55 -7.95
CA VAL A 390 6.45 24.06 -7.66
C VAL A 390 7.57 23.06 -7.95
N GLY A 391 7.22 21.86 -8.35
CA GLY A 391 8.11 20.73 -8.63
C GLY A 391 7.95 19.57 -7.63
N PRO A 392 7.93 18.31 -8.09
CA PRO A 392 7.93 17.14 -7.22
C PRO A 392 9.08 17.18 -6.22
N GLY A 393 8.80 16.88 -4.94
CA GLY A 393 9.79 16.92 -3.85
C GLY A 393 10.22 18.31 -3.39
N MET A 394 9.59 19.40 -3.87
CA MET A 394 9.98 20.78 -3.57
C MET A 394 9.12 21.47 -2.49
N MET A 395 8.34 20.69 -1.72
CA MET A 395 7.46 21.26 -0.69
C MET A 395 8.24 22.10 0.33
N HIS A 396 9.32 21.56 0.87
CA HIS A 396 10.13 22.26 1.89
C HIS A 396 10.63 23.63 1.39
N THR A 397 11.17 23.68 0.17
CA THR A 397 11.63 24.91 -0.46
C THR A 397 10.49 25.91 -0.66
N ALA A 398 9.33 25.44 -1.16
CA ALA A 398 8.17 26.29 -1.38
C ALA A 398 7.62 26.89 -0.08
N VAL A 399 7.61 26.14 1.01
CA VAL A 399 7.19 26.61 2.33
C VAL A 399 8.22 27.61 2.89
N ALA A 400 9.52 27.35 2.71
CA ALA A 400 10.57 28.27 3.14
C ALA A 400 10.50 29.59 2.39
N ASP A 401 10.33 29.58 1.07
CA ASP A 401 10.18 30.76 0.24
C ASP A 401 8.93 31.57 0.61
N TRP A 402 7.81 30.89 0.86
CA TRP A 402 6.56 31.52 1.28
C TRP A 402 6.66 32.16 2.67
N ALA A 403 7.25 31.46 3.63
CA ALA A 403 7.38 31.95 5.00
C ALA A 403 8.41 33.07 5.15
N GLY A 404 9.45 33.09 4.32
CA GLY A 404 10.51 34.09 4.36
C GLY A 404 11.11 34.28 5.76
N ALA A 405 11.17 35.53 6.25
CA ALA A 405 11.65 35.82 7.61
C ALA A 405 10.72 35.31 8.73
N GLY A 406 9.48 34.95 8.41
CA GLY A 406 8.51 34.37 9.35
C GLY A 406 8.64 32.87 9.55
N ILE A 407 9.63 32.20 8.93
CA ILE A 407 9.85 30.76 9.07
C ILE A 407 10.19 30.40 10.51
N THR A 408 9.37 29.58 11.12
CA THR A 408 9.61 29.05 12.48
C THR A 408 10.51 27.81 12.42
N ASP A 409 11.19 27.48 13.54
CA ASP A 409 12.02 26.27 13.61
C ASP A 409 11.19 25.01 13.35
N ARG A 410 9.93 25.01 13.73
CA ARG A 410 9.01 23.92 13.42
C ARG A 410 8.71 23.80 11.92
N MET A 411 8.49 24.90 11.20
CA MET A 411 8.27 24.88 9.76
C MET A 411 9.47 24.29 9.00
N LYS A 412 10.69 24.56 9.50
CA LYS A 412 11.93 23.99 8.95
C LYS A 412 12.01 22.47 9.04
N THR A 413 11.23 21.84 9.92
CA THR A 413 11.22 20.38 10.08
C THR A 413 10.28 19.65 9.11
N PHE A 414 9.41 20.37 8.39
CA PHE A 414 8.47 19.76 7.46
C PHE A 414 9.05 19.62 6.05
N TYR A 415 9.49 18.41 5.70
CA TYR A 415 9.90 18.04 4.33
C TYR A 415 8.76 17.49 3.48
N ALA A 416 7.62 17.19 4.08
CA ALA A 416 6.42 16.69 3.42
C ALA A 416 5.15 17.16 4.13
N ALA A 417 4.04 17.25 3.40
CA ALA A 417 2.75 17.71 3.91
C ALA A 417 2.10 16.72 4.90
N HIS A 418 2.60 15.50 5.04
CA HIS A 418 1.91 14.40 5.72
C HIS A 418 0.46 14.19 5.22
N ASN A 419 0.23 14.51 3.96
CA ASN A 419 -0.98 14.27 3.18
C ASN A 419 -0.56 14.27 1.71
N GLU A 420 -0.57 13.08 1.08
CA GLU A 420 -0.09 12.94 -0.30
C GLU A 420 -0.88 13.79 -1.31
N TYR A 421 -2.16 14.06 -1.03
CA TYR A 421 -3.00 14.85 -1.93
C TYR A 421 -2.69 16.34 -1.85
N LEU A 422 -2.49 16.88 -0.65
CA LEU A 422 -2.05 18.27 -0.45
C LEU A 422 -0.64 18.49 -0.97
N GLU A 423 0.25 17.51 -0.78
CA GLU A 423 1.59 17.55 -1.34
C GLU A 423 1.57 17.57 -2.86
N LEU A 424 0.74 16.74 -3.50
CA LEU A 424 0.54 16.81 -4.95
C LEU A 424 -0.03 18.14 -5.41
N LEU A 425 -0.98 18.71 -4.65
CA LEU A 425 -1.57 20.02 -4.97
C LEU A 425 -0.50 21.11 -5.01
N LEU A 426 0.42 21.15 -4.06
CA LEU A 426 1.51 22.12 -4.03
C LEU A 426 2.58 21.79 -5.08
N THR A 427 3.01 20.53 -5.15
CA THR A 427 4.20 20.14 -5.92
C THR A 427 3.93 19.91 -7.41
N THR A 428 2.77 19.36 -7.79
CA THR A 428 2.38 19.13 -9.19
C THR A 428 1.19 19.97 -9.65
N GLY A 429 0.68 20.82 -8.77
CA GLY A 429 -0.42 21.74 -9.02
C GLY A 429 -1.79 21.06 -9.12
N ALA A 430 -2.82 21.86 -9.35
CA ALA A 430 -4.18 21.38 -9.51
C ALA A 430 -4.31 20.40 -10.68
N VAL A 431 -3.55 20.58 -11.77
CA VAL A 431 -3.54 19.67 -12.94
C VAL A 431 -2.97 18.32 -12.55
N GLY A 432 -1.85 18.25 -11.81
CA GLY A 432 -1.27 17.00 -11.38
C GLY A 432 -2.15 16.25 -10.38
N LEU A 433 -2.76 16.95 -9.42
CA LEU A 433 -3.72 16.35 -8.51
C LEU A 433 -4.95 15.80 -9.27
N ALA A 434 -5.51 16.56 -10.21
CA ALA A 434 -6.63 16.11 -11.02
C ALA A 434 -6.29 14.88 -11.86
N ALA A 435 -5.08 14.84 -12.46
CA ALA A 435 -4.59 13.69 -13.21
C ALA A 435 -4.45 12.44 -12.31
N TRP A 436 -3.92 12.61 -11.09
CA TRP A 436 -3.82 11.52 -10.11
C TRP A 436 -5.20 10.99 -9.69
N LEU A 437 -6.13 11.88 -9.36
CA LEU A 437 -7.50 11.48 -9.02
C LEU A 437 -8.21 10.77 -10.19
N TRP A 438 -8.01 11.25 -11.42
CA TRP A 438 -8.51 10.56 -12.61
C TRP A 438 -7.92 9.15 -12.73
N PHE A 439 -6.60 9.00 -12.54
CA PHE A 439 -5.92 7.70 -12.53
C PHE A 439 -6.54 6.74 -11.51
N VAL A 440 -6.70 7.18 -10.27
CA VAL A 440 -7.30 6.39 -9.19
C VAL A 440 -8.75 6.01 -9.53
N ILE A 441 -9.56 6.98 -9.94
CA ILE A 441 -10.99 6.77 -10.26
C ILE A 441 -11.15 5.79 -11.43
N ALA A 442 -10.34 5.91 -12.48
CA ALA A 442 -10.38 4.99 -13.62
C ALA A 442 -10.14 3.54 -13.22
N HIS A 443 -9.15 3.32 -12.33
CA HIS A 443 -8.83 1.99 -11.80
C HIS A 443 -9.92 1.43 -10.89
N LEU A 444 -10.41 2.23 -9.94
CA LEU A 444 -11.44 1.79 -8.99
C LEU A 444 -12.79 1.53 -9.67
N ARG A 445 -13.17 2.33 -10.67
CA ARG A 445 -14.36 2.08 -11.50
C ARG A 445 -14.27 0.74 -12.20
N ARG A 446 -13.13 0.44 -12.82
CA ARG A 446 -12.90 -0.85 -13.50
C ARG A 446 -12.91 -2.01 -12.53
N ALA A 447 -12.32 -1.84 -11.35
CA ALA A 447 -12.35 -2.83 -10.27
C ALA A 447 -13.79 -3.12 -9.81
N ALA A 448 -14.60 -2.09 -9.59
CA ALA A 448 -15.99 -2.24 -9.17
C ALA A 448 -16.82 -3.04 -10.19
N GLN A 449 -16.57 -2.86 -11.48
CA GLN A 449 -17.23 -3.62 -12.57
C GLN A 449 -16.77 -5.09 -12.61
N ASN A 450 -15.57 -5.39 -12.13
CA ASN A 450 -14.94 -6.71 -12.21
C ASN A 450 -14.68 -7.35 -10.82
N TRP A 451 -15.34 -6.89 -9.77
CA TRP A 451 -15.07 -7.25 -8.37
C TRP A 451 -14.97 -8.76 -8.11
N LEU A 452 -15.79 -9.56 -8.77
CA LEU A 452 -15.84 -11.00 -8.57
C LEU A 452 -14.75 -11.79 -9.31
N ARG A 453 -13.96 -11.12 -10.17
CA ARG A 453 -12.83 -11.77 -10.84
C ARG A 453 -11.70 -12.06 -9.84
N PRO A 454 -11.00 -13.19 -9.99
CA PRO A 454 -9.86 -13.52 -9.15
C PRO A 454 -8.81 -12.40 -9.13
N GLY A 455 -8.37 -12.01 -7.95
CA GLY A 455 -7.35 -10.97 -7.75
C GLY A 455 -7.88 -9.53 -7.69
N VAL A 456 -9.06 -9.23 -8.22
CA VAL A 456 -9.59 -7.85 -8.23
C VAL A 456 -9.93 -7.38 -6.81
N ALA A 457 -10.67 -8.17 -6.04
CA ALA A 457 -11.05 -7.80 -4.69
C ALA A 457 -9.85 -7.54 -3.76
N PRO A 458 -8.87 -8.46 -3.60
CA PRO A 458 -7.72 -8.22 -2.72
C PRO A 458 -6.85 -7.04 -3.19
N ALA A 459 -6.59 -6.89 -4.50
CA ALA A 459 -5.83 -5.76 -5.02
C ALA A 459 -6.56 -4.42 -4.78
N THR A 460 -7.90 -4.39 -4.95
CA THR A 460 -8.71 -3.20 -4.68
C THR A 460 -8.67 -2.84 -3.19
N LEU A 461 -8.83 -3.81 -2.30
CA LEU A 461 -8.78 -3.57 -0.85
C LEU A 461 -7.41 -3.05 -0.42
N ALA A 462 -6.33 -3.59 -0.98
CA ALA A 462 -4.96 -3.11 -0.75
C ALA A 462 -4.78 -1.66 -1.20
N LEU A 463 -5.25 -1.32 -2.41
CA LEU A 463 -5.17 0.03 -2.95
C LEU A 463 -6.04 1.02 -2.17
N VAL A 464 -7.27 0.67 -1.83
CA VAL A 464 -8.17 1.53 -1.05
C VAL A 464 -7.61 1.78 0.35
N SER A 465 -7.03 0.77 0.98
CA SER A 465 -6.35 0.91 2.27
C SER A 465 -5.18 1.89 2.18
N TYR A 466 -4.30 1.75 1.18
CA TYR A 466 -3.21 2.69 0.97
C TYR A 466 -3.70 4.11 0.66
N LEU A 467 -4.70 4.27 -0.20
CA LEU A 467 -5.24 5.59 -0.56
C LEU A 467 -5.85 6.31 0.65
N ALA A 468 -6.48 5.58 1.57
CA ALA A 468 -6.95 6.13 2.84
C ALA A 468 -5.79 6.47 3.78
N HIS A 469 -4.76 5.61 3.88
CA HIS A 469 -3.52 5.89 4.60
C HIS A 469 -2.82 7.15 4.09
N ALA A 470 -2.80 7.38 2.77
CA ALA A 470 -2.18 8.52 2.10
C ALA A 470 -2.76 9.90 2.49
N VAL A 471 -3.98 9.92 3.07
CA VAL A 471 -4.59 11.17 3.59
C VAL A 471 -3.81 11.75 4.76
N ILE A 472 -3.15 10.89 5.56
CA ILE A 472 -2.38 11.30 6.75
C ILE A 472 -0.94 10.79 6.73
N SER A 473 -0.40 10.52 5.54
CA SER A 473 0.94 9.99 5.33
C SER A 473 1.68 10.72 4.22
N ILE A 474 2.91 10.30 3.97
CA ILE A 474 3.82 10.89 2.99
C ILE A 474 4.11 9.91 1.85
N ARG A 475 4.28 10.45 0.65
CA ARG A 475 4.72 9.69 -0.52
C ARG A 475 6.22 9.49 -0.48
N VAL A 476 6.66 8.24 -0.46
CA VAL A 476 8.08 7.89 -0.42
C VAL A 476 8.43 6.87 -1.50
N SER A 477 9.67 6.95 -1.98
CA SER A 477 10.20 6.01 -2.98
C SER A 477 10.29 4.56 -2.51
N MET A 478 10.17 4.33 -1.21
CA MET A 478 10.18 2.98 -0.60
C MET A 478 8.85 2.24 -0.75
N ILE A 479 7.73 2.94 -0.98
CA ILE A 479 6.37 2.37 -0.96
C ILE A 479 5.60 2.69 -2.24
N PHE A 480 5.71 3.92 -2.75
CA PHE A 480 4.90 4.35 -3.89
C PHE A 480 5.10 3.50 -5.16
N PRO A 481 6.32 3.01 -5.51
CA PRO A 481 6.49 2.11 -6.64
C PRO A 481 5.66 0.83 -6.54
N GLU A 482 5.56 0.25 -5.35
CA GLU A 482 4.76 -0.96 -5.08
C GLU A 482 3.27 -0.71 -5.33
N ILE A 483 2.78 0.47 -4.95
CA ILE A 483 1.39 0.88 -5.20
C ILE A 483 1.11 1.02 -6.69
N MET A 484 2.03 1.57 -7.47
CA MET A 484 1.88 1.66 -8.93
C MET A 484 1.87 0.27 -9.59
N LEU A 485 2.66 -0.68 -9.08
CA LEU A 485 2.64 -2.07 -9.53
C LEU A 485 1.32 -2.77 -9.17
N LEU A 486 0.74 -2.47 -8.00
CA LEU A 486 -0.58 -2.98 -7.62
C LEU A 486 -1.70 -2.42 -8.51
N PHE A 487 -1.64 -1.16 -8.90
CA PHE A 487 -2.55 -0.60 -9.90
C PHE A 487 -2.42 -1.33 -11.25
N ALA A 488 -1.20 -1.63 -11.70
CA ALA A 488 -0.96 -2.39 -12.92
C ALA A 488 -1.53 -3.82 -12.81
N LEU A 489 -1.29 -4.50 -11.69
CA LEU A 489 -1.85 -5.84 -11.41
C LEU A 489 -3.37 -5.83 -11.36
N LEU A 490 -3.99 -4.82 -10.75
CA LEU A 490 -5.44 -4.66 -10.75
C LEU A 490 -6.00 -4.63 -12.18
N GLN A 491 -5.34 -3.91 -13.10
CA GLN A 491 -5.74 -3.90 -14.51
C GLN A 491 -5.57 -5.29 -15.16
N VAL A 492 -4.51 -6.01 -14.83
CA VAL A 492 -4.28 -7.38 -15.32
C VAL A 492 -5.38 -8.33 -14.83
N PHE A 493 -5.79 -8.23 -13.58
CA PHE A 493 -6.86 -9.06 -13.01
C PHE A 493 -8.25 -8.71 -13.55
N CYS A 494 -8.46 -7.47 -14.00
CA CYS A 494 -9.71 -7.06 -14.66
C CYS A 494 -9.85 -7.57 -16.10
N LEU A 495 -8.82 -8.13 -16.72
CA LEU A 495 -8.90 -8.66 -18.08
C LEU A 495 -9.68 -9.99 -18.11
N PRO A 496 -10.44 -10.29 -19.21
CA PRO A 496 -11.07 -11.59 -19.37
C PRO A 496 -10.03 -12.71 -19.43
N GLU A 497 -10.32 -13.86 -18.83
CA GLU A 497 -9.51 -15.06 -19.02
C GLU A 497 -9.68 -15.61 -20.45
N LYS A 498 -8.64 -16.28 -20.97
CA LYS A 498 -8.67 -16.82 -22.36
C LYS A 498 -9.77 -17.84 -22.65
N GLY A 499 -10.54 -18.27 -21.65
CA GLY A 499 -11.70 -19.18 -21.78
C GLY A 499 -13.05 -18.47 -21.76
N ASP A 500 -13.15 -17.26 -21.21
CA ASP A 500 -14.41 -16.55 -21.04
C ASP A 500 -15.05 -16.16 -22.39
N ALA A 501 -14.24 -15.77 -23.37
CA ALA A 501 -14.72 -15.41 -24.73
C ALA A 501 -15.33 -16.60 -25.50
N ALA A 502 -14.98 -17.84 -25.15
CA ALA A 502 -15.57 -19.04 -25.72
C ALA A 502 -16.89 -19.42 -25.02
N ALA A 503 -17.00 -19.14 -23.73
CA ALA A 503 -18.20 -19.39 -22.93
C ALA A 503 -19.34 -18.40 -23.25
N GLU A 504 -19.00 -17.14 -23.59
CA GLU A 504 -19.97 -16.10 -23.94
C GLU A 504 -20.61 -16.32 -25.32
N LYS A 505 -19.96 -17.11 -26.21
CA LYS A 505 -20.47 -17.48 -27.53
C LYS A 505 -21.19 -18.85 -27.57
N ALA A 506 -21.21 -19.59 -26.47
CA ALA A 506 -21.94 -20.85 -26.40
C ALA A 506 -23.39 -20.62 -25.97
N PRO A 507 -24.40 -21.17 -26.68
CA PRO A 507 -25.78 -21.05 -26.25
C PRO A 507 -25.94 -21.73 -24.89
N ALA A 508 -26.67 -21.07 -23.99
CA ALA A 508 -26.90 -21.48 -22.62
C ALA A 508 -27.47 -22.94 -22.56
N LYS A 509 -26.61 -23.91 -22.42
CA LYS A 509 -27.04 -25.27 -22.02
C LYS A 509 -27.36 -25.24 -20.54
N HIS A 510 -28.64 -25.30 -20.22
CA HIS A 510 -29.16 -25.50 -18.87
C HIS A 510 -28.53 -26.73 -18.23
N GLY A 511 -27.97 -26.59 -17.05
CA GLY A 511 -27.76 -27.66 -16.10
C GLY A 511 -26.35 -28.25 -16.00
N LYS A 512 -25.41 -27.45 -15.42
CA LYS A 512 -24.43 -27.93 -14.42
C LYS A 512 -23.95 -26.71 -13.68
N LYS A 513 -24.30 -26.56 -12.40
CA LYS A 513 -23.70 -25.60 -11.49
C LYS A 513 -22.19 -25.82 -11.56
N ALA A 514 -21.46 -24.86 -12.14
CA ALA A 514 -20.02 -24.85 -12.06
C ALA A 514 -19.65 -24.92 -10.58
N LYS A 515 -18.89 -25.93 -10.19
CA LYS A 515 -18.23 -25.97 -8.89
C LYS A 515 -17.38 -24.69 -8.82
N PRO A 516 -17.54 -23.86 -7.78
CA PRO A 516 -16.65 -22.74 -7.62
C PRO A 516 -15.24 -23.32 -7.43
N ASP A 517 -14.32 -22.97 -8.33
CA ASP A 517 -12.92 -23.32 -8.23
C ASP A 517 -12.38 -22.79 -6.89
N GLY A 518 -12.37 -23.67 -5.90
CA GLY A 518 -11.52 -23.49 -4.72
C GLY A 518 -10.06 -23.53 -5.20
N PRO A 519 -9.10 -22.93 -4.47
CA PRO A 519 -7.70 -23.07 -4.80
C PRO A 519 -7.40 -24.57 -4.96
N ALA A 520 -7.00 -24.95 -6.18
CA ALA A 520 -6.71 -26.33 -6.51
C ALA A 520 -5.65 -26.88 -5.54
N ASP A 521 -5.87 -28.11 -5.05
CA ASP A 521 -4.86 -28.88 -4.33
C ASP A 521 -3.64 -29.08 -5.24
N HIS A 522 -2.68 -28.17 -5.16
CA HIS A 522 -1.42 -28.31 -5.86
C HIS A 522 -0.33 -28.74 -4.87
N PRO A 523 0.03 -30.03 -4.84
CA PRO A 523 1.15 -30.54 -4.02
C PRO A 523 2.53 -30.02 -4.48
N GLY A 524 2.58 -29.02 -5.36
CA GLY A 524 3.78 -28.44 -5.93
C GLY A 524 3.95 -26.93 -5.76
N LEU A 525 3.19 -26.27 -4.85
CA LEU A 525 3.27 -24.80 -4.73
C LEU A 525 4.72 -24.34 -4.47
N ALA A 526 5.44 -24.97 -3.55
CA ALA A 526 6.83 -24.66 -3.27
C ALA A 526 7.73 -24.88 -4.51
N ARG A 527 7.56 -26.00 -5.21
CA ARG A 527 8.36 -26.32 -6.40
C ARG A 527 8.08 -25.39 -7.58
N GLN A 528 6.86 -24.91 -7.72
CA GLN A 528 6.46 -23.97 -8.78
C GLN A 528 6.96 -22.55 -8.51
N TRP A 529 7.02 -22.11 -7.23
CA TRP A 529 7.35 -20.74 -6.87
C TRP A 529 8.81 -20.54 -6.50
N LEU A 530 9.56 -21.61 -6.15
CA LEU A 530 10.97 -21.52 -5.79
C LEU A 530 11.83 -20.89 -6.90
N PRO A 531 11.73 -21.29 -8.19
CA PRO A 531 12.55 -20.67 -9.24
C PRO A 531 12.29 -19.16 -9.43
N PRO A 532 11.03 -18.66 -9.50
CA PRO A 532 10.80 -17.23 -9.59
C PRO A 532 11.18 -16.44 -8.32
N ILE A 533 11.10 -17.05 -7.13
CA ILE A 533 11.58 -16.43 -5.88
C ILE A 533 13.10 -16.28 -5.92
N LEU A 534 13.85 -17.33 -6.29
CA LEU A 534 15.30 -17.25 -6.44
C LEU A 534 15.71 -16.23 -7.49
N ALA A 535 15.01 -16.18 -8.63
CA ALA A 535 15.23 -15.17 -9.65
C ALA A 535 14.99 -13.75 -9.11
N ALA A 536 13.96 -13.55 -8.29
CA ALA A 536 13.66 -12.27 -7.67
C ALA A 536 14.76 -11.82 -6.70
N VAL A 537 15.28 -12.73 -5.86
CA VAL A 537 16.38 -12.45 -4.93
C VAL A 537 17.65 -12.08 -5.69
N VAL A 538 18.03 -12.86 -6.72
CA VAL A 538 19.18 -12.57 -7.55
C VAL A 538 19.02 -11.24 -8.29
N MET A 539 17.85 -10.97 -8.86
CA MET A 539 17.54 -9.73 -9.54
C MET A 539 17.71 -8.52 -8.60
N MET A 540 17.18 -8.60 -7.37
CA MET A 540 17.31 -7.52 -6.40
C MET A 540 18.77 -7.33 -5.95
N ALA A 541 19.53 -8.42 -5.73
CA ALA A 541 20.92 -8.36 -5.34
C ALA A 541 21.81 -7.73 -6.44
N VAL A 542 21.61 -8.14 -7.69
CA VAL A 542 22.35 -7.59 -8.85
C VAL A 542 21.99 -6.11 -9.06
N CYS A 543 20.71 -5.76 -9.04
CA CYS A 543 20.28 -4.37 -9.20
C CYS A 543 20.73 -3.49 -8.02
N GLY A 544 20.73 -4.03 -6.80
CA GLY A 544 21.26 -3.35 -5.63
C GLY A 544 22.76 -3.08 -5.69
N ALA A 545 23.55 -4.04 -6.19
CA ALA A 545 24.98 -3.83 -6.42
C ALA A 545 25.22 -2.82 -7.55
N ALA A 546 24.52 -2.95 -8.68
CA ALA A 546 24.61 -2.04 -9.80
C ALA A 546 24.20 -0.61 -9.43
N SER A 547 23.21 -0.44 -8.57
CA SER A 547 22.74 0.88 -8.13
C SER A 547 23.83 1.69 -7.44
N ARG A 548 24.69 1.06 -6.64
CA ARG A 548 25.83 1.72 -5.98
C ARG A 548 26.85 2.27 -6.99
N VAL A 549 27.02 1.59 -8.12
CA VAL A 549 27.92 2.04 -9.19
C VAL A 549 27.26 3.15 -10.01
N ILE A 550 25.99 2.98 -10.41
CA ILE A 550 25.27 3.92 -11.28
C ILE A 550 24.96 5.24 -10.53
N PHE A 551 24.59 5.15 -9.29
CA PHE A 551 24.15 6.28 -8.47
C PHE A 551 25.16 6.63 -7.35
N GLY A 552 26.44 6.29 -7.51
CA GLY A 552 27.47 6.57 -6.50
C GLY A 552 27.54 8.04 -6.06
N PHE A 553 27.10 8.97 -6.91
CA PHE A 553 27.02 10.41 -6.59
C PHE A 553 25.90 10.77 -5.59
N LEU A 554 24.95 9.87 -5.30
CA LEU A 554 23.90 10.07 -4.30
C LEU A 554 24.27 9.47 -2.93
N TYR A 555 25.26 8.58 -2.87
CA TYR A 555 25.75 7.95 -1.63
C TYR A 555 26.75 8.88 -0.93
#